data_aee20ced6712dbec2a7046d1d5e0a268
#
_entry.id   aee20ced6712dbec2a7046d1d5e0a268
#
_cell.length_a   1.000
_cell.length_b   1.000
_cell.length_c   1.000
_cell.angle_alpha   90.00
_cell.angle_beta   90.00
_cell.angle_gamma   90.00
#
_symmetry.space_group_name_H-M   'P 1'
#
loop_
_entity.id
_entity.type
_entity.pdbx_description
1 polymer ?
#
loop_
_entity_poly.entity_id
_entity_poly.type
_entity_poly.pdbx_seq_one_letter_code
_entity_poly.pdbx_strand_id
1 'polypeptide(L)'
;MGFLYPIETEDDFQGCLDQLKSKYPDATHHCWGWRLNPAQPKEFSSDDGEPTGSAGLPILNQLKSFEVVNAGIFVVRYFGGTKLGK
;
A
#
# COMPACT_ATOMS: atom_id res chain seq x y z
N MET A 1 -2.18 -0.46 -10.28
CA MET A 1 -1.26 -1.62 -10.16
C MET A 1 -1.09 -1.98 -8.71
N GLY A 2 -1.23 -3.26 -8.42
CA GLY A 2 -1.11 -3.75 -7.04
C GLY A 2 0.12 -4.63 -6.86
N PHE A 3 0.77 -4.51 -5.71
CA PHE A 3 1.97 -5.27 -5.38
C PHE A 3 1.83 -5.82 -3.97
N LEU A 4 2.16 -7.10 -3.80
CA LEU A 4 2.20 -7.73 -2.49
C LEU A 4 3.65 -8.10 -2.19
N TYR A 5 4.18 -7.60 -1.09
CA TYR A 5 5.56 -7.87 -0.70
C TYR A 5 5.61 -8.45 0.72
N PRO A 6 6.43 -9.47 0.95
CA PRO A 6 6.71 -9.90 2.31
C PRO A 6 7.58 -8.85 3.00
N ILE A 7 7.22 -8.53 4.23
CA ILE A 7 8.01 -7.59 5.06
C ILE A 7 7.99 -8.13 6.48
N GLU A 8 9.04 -7.86 7.26
CA GLU A 8 9.11 -8.27 8.66
C GLU A 8 9.27 -7.09 9.59
N THR A 9 9.67 -5.93 9.06
CA THR A 9 9.89 -4.73 9.84
C THR A 9 9.34 -3.52 9.11
N GLU A 10 9.20 -2.41 9.83
CA GLU A 10 8.78 -1.15 9.20
C GLU A 10 9.86 -0.64 8.24
N ASP A 11 11.13 -0.96 8.50
CA ASP A 11 12.21 -0.62 7.57
C ASP A 11 12.06 -1.37 6.25
N ASP A 12 11.69 -2.64 6.30
CA ASP A 12 11.40 -3.42 5.09
C ASP A 12 10.28 -2.76 4.29
N PHE A 13 9.22 -2.36 4.98
CA PHE A 13 8.10 -1.68 4.35
C PHE A 13 8.57 -0.37 3.69
N GLN A 14 9.33 0.44 4.43
CA GLN A 14 9.78 1.72 3.89
C GLN A 14 10.65 1.54 2.66
N GLY A 15 11.49 0.49 2.66
CA GLY A 15 12.31 0.17 1.49
C GLY A 15 11.47 -0.17 0.26
N CYS A 16 10.42 -0.96 0.46
CA CYS A 16 9.50 -1.29 -0.64
C CYS A 16 8.78 -0.06 -1.17
N LEU A 17 8.30 0.79 -0.26
CA LEU A 17 7.61 2.01 -0.64
C LEU A 17 8.54 2.94 -1.42
N ASP A 18 9.77 3.10 -0.95
CA ASP A 18 10.75 3.95 -1.62
C ASP A 18 11.07 3.45 -3.02
N GLN A 19 11.19 2.13 -3.19
CA GLN A 19 11.43 1.53 -4.50
C GLN A 19 10.27 1.81 -5.45
N LEU A 20 9.04 1.68 -4.97
CA LEU A 20 7.86 1.94 -5.81
C LEU A 20 7.74 3.41 -6.18
N LYS A 21 8.05 4.31 -5.24
CA LYS A 21 8.05 5.75 -5.53
C LYS A 21 9.12 6.11 -6.55
N SER A 22 10.27 5.44 -6.47
CA SER A 22 11.36 5.66 -7.42
C SER A 22 11.01 5.10 -8.79
N LYS A 23 10.34 3.96 -8.85
CA LYS A 23 9.96 3.31 -10.10
C LYS A 23 8.77 3.99 -10.77
N TYR A 24 7.85 4.52 -9.98
CA TYR A 24 6.64 5.19 -10.47
C TYR A 24 6.53 6.60 -9.91
N PRO A 25 7.51 7.48 -10.21
CA PRO A 25 7.55 8.79 -9.58
C PRO A 25 6.43 9.73 -10.03
N ASP A 26 5.81 9.44 -11.16
CA ASP A 26 4.73 10.24 -11.72
C ASP A 26 3.33 9.74 -11.33
N ALA A 27 3.25 8.71 -10.51
CA ALA A 27 1.95 8.23 -10.04
C ALA A 27 1.29 9.27 -9.16
N THR A 28 -0.03 9.35 -9.24
CA THR A 28 -0.80 10.28 -8.45
C THR A 28 -0.77 9.89 -6.97
N HIS A 29 -0.94 8.60 -6.70
CA HIS A 29 -0.96 8.10 -5.32
C HIS A 29 -0.23 6.77 -5.21
N HIS A 30 0.42 6.57 -4.05
CA HIS A 30 1.03 5.30 -3.66
C HIS A 30 0.34 4.85 -2.38
N CYS A 31 -0.80 4.20 -2.51
CA CYS A 31 -1.59 3.75 -1.36
C CYS A 31 -1.05 2.44 -0.83
N TRP A 32 -1.24 2.16 0.45
CA TRP A 32 -0.71 0.93 1.01
C TRP A 32 -1.41 0.54 2.31
N GLY A 33 -1.23 -0.74 2.68
CA GLY A 33 -1.60 -1.26 3.98
C GLY A 33 -0.64 -2.39 4.32
N TRP A 34 -0.26 -2.51 5.60
CA TRP A 34 0.62 -3.59 6.02
C TRP A 34 0.25 -4.11 7.41
N ARG A 35 0.63 -5.37 7.66
CA ARG A 35 0.48 -6.03 8.95
C ARG A 35 1.79 -6.69 9.33
N LEU A 36 2.24 -6.46 10.56
CA LEU A 36 3.47 -7.02 11.09
C LEU A 36 3.21 -7.70 12.42
N ASN A 37 4.11 -8.61 12.80
CA ASN A 37 4.14 -9.28 14.10
C ASN A 37 2.97 -10.25 14.30
N PRO A 38 3.14 -11.54 13.88
CA PRO A 38 2.05 -12.53 13.98
C PRO A 38 1.48 -12.72 15.38
N ALA A 39 2.32 -12.58 16.41
CA ALA A 39 1.89 -12.79 17.79
C ALA A 39 0.94 -11.69 18.26
N GLN A 40 1.15 -10.46 17.77
CA GLN A 40 0.33 -9.30 18.13
C GLN A 40 0.33 -8.35 16.94
N PRO A 41 -0.55 -8.57 15.97
CA PRO A 41 -0.50 -7.83 14.71
C PRO A 41 -0.58 -6.32 14.90
N LYS A 42 0.36 -5.63 14.28
CA LYS A 42 0.43 -4.19 14.19
C LYS A 42 0.07 -3.83 12.75
N GLU A 43 -0.86 -2.91 12.58
CA GLU A 43 -1.47 -2.62 11.28
C GLU A 43 -1.44 -1.13 10.99
N PHE A 44 -1.11 -0.79 9.75
CA PHE A 44 -1.16 0.60 9.29
C PHE A 44 -1.60 0.64 7.83
N SER A 45 -2.14 1.78 7.44
CA SER A 45 -2.57 2.00 6.06
C SER A 45 -2.45 3.48 5.72
N SER A 46 -2.45 3.77 4.41
CA SER A 46 -2.39 5.13 3.92
C SER A 46 -3.20 5.26 2.63
N ASP A 47 -3.99 6.32 2.56
CA ASP A 47 -4.69 6.70 1.34
C ASP A 47 -3.83 7.56 0.42
N ASP A 48 -2.68 8.02 0.92
CA ASP A 48 -1.72 8.88 0.19
C ASP A 48 -2.40 10.03 -0.54
N GLY A 49 -3.25 10.76 0.19
CA GLY A 49 -3.92 11.94 -0.34
C GLY A 49 -5.26 11.68 -1.02
N GLU A 50 -5.66 10.42 -1.21
CA GLU A 50 -7.01 10.11 -1.65
C GLU A 50 -8.00 10.36 -0.51
N PRO A 51 -9.29 10.44 -0.79
CA PRO A 51 -10.28 10.64 0.28
C PRO A 51 -10.13 9.59 1.38
N THR A 52 -10.28 10.03 2.62
CA THR A 52 -10.10 9.17 3.79
C THR A 52 -10.93 7.89 3.68
N GLY A 53 -10.27 6.75 3.87
CA GLY A 53 -10.92 5.44 3.86
C GLY A 53 -11.17 4.87 2.47
N SER A 54 -10.78 5.58 1.40
CA SER A 54 -11.09 5.14 0.03
C SER A 54 -10.12 4.10 -0.52
N ALA A 55 -8.90 4.04 0.02
CA ALA A 55 -7.87 3.16 -0.52
C ALA A 55 -7.15 2.35 0.56
N GLY A 56 -6.58 3.03 1.55
CA GLY A 56 -5.73 2.37 2.54
C GLY A 56 -6.46 1.30 3.35
N LEU A 57 -7.63 1.63 3.89
CA LEU A 57 -8.39 0.66 4.67
C LEU A 57 -8.85 -0.54 3.84
N PRO A 58 -9.41 -0.36 2.64
CA PRO A 58 -9.74 -1.52 1.80
C PRO A 58 -8.54 -2.41 1.51
N ILE A 59 -7.36 -1.82 1.29
CA ILE A 59 -6.13 -2.56 1.06
C ILE A 59 -5.77 -3.37 2.31
N LEU A 60 -5.74 -2.72 3.47
CA LEU A 60 -5.43 -3.38 4.73
C LEU A 60 -6.43 -4.50 5.02
N ASN A 61 -7.71 -4.27 4.74
CA ASN A 61 -8.76 -5.26 4.98
C ASN A 61 -8.55 -6.53 4.15
N GLN A 62 -7.90 -6.45 2.98
CA GLN A 62 -7.56 -7.64 2.22
C GLN A 62 -6.59 -8.53 3.01
N LEU A 63 -5.56 -7.93 3.61
CA LEU A 63 -4.62 -8.69 4.44
C LEU A 63 -5.33 -9.33 5.63
N LYS A 64 -6.21 -8.58 6.28
CA LYS A 64 -6.95 -9.08 7.45
C LYS A 64 -7.91 -10.20 7.07
N SER A 65 -8.59 -10.03 5.94
CA SER A 65 -9.58 -11.00 5.45
C SER A 65 -8.94 -12.37 5.17
N PHE A 66 -7.71 -12.39 4.66
CA PHE A 66 -6.99 -13.63 4.39
C PHE A 66 -6.05 -14.01 5.53
N GLU A 67 -6.11 -13.28 6.65
CA GLU A 67 -5.28 -13.53 7.82
C GLU A 67 -3.78 -13.51 7.49
N VAL A 68 -3.39 -12.66 6.55
CA VAL A 68 -2.00 -12.49 6.17
C VAL A 68 -1.32 -11.50 7.10
N VAL A 69 -0.12 -11.83 7.53
CA VAL A 69 0.70 -10.96 8.37
C VAL A 69 2.15 -11.06 7.89
N ASN A 70 2.97 -10.09 8.27
CA ASN A 70 4.34 -9.91 7.74
C ASN A 70 4.29 -9.68 6.24
N ALA A 71 3.37 -8.82 5.82
CA ALA A 71 3.20 -8.46 4.42
C ALA A 71 2.64 -7.06 4.29
N GLY A 72 2.93 -6.44 3.15
CA GLY A 72 2.35 -5.18 2.77
C GLY A 72 1.79 -5.24 1.35
N ILE A 73 0.65 -4.62 1.15
CA ILE A 73 0.07 -4.45 -0.18
C ILE A 73 0.20 -2.98 -0.55
N PHE A 74 0.69 -2.74 -1.76
CA PHE A 74 0.91 -1.40 -2.28
C PHE A 74 0.11 -1.25 -3.57
N VAL A 75 -0.57 -0.13 -3.74
CA VAL A 75 -1.35 0.15 -4.94
C VAL A 75 -0.88 1.49 -5.51
N VAL A 76 -0.33 1.42 -6.71
CA VAL A 76 0.13 2.61 -7.44
C VAL A 76 -1.02 3.05 -8.35
N ARG A 77 -1.49 4.28 -8.18
CA ARG A 77 -2.63 4.80 -8.93
C ARG A 77 -2.26 6.02 -9.75
N TYR A 78 -2.77 6.02 -10.99
CA TYR A 78 -2.65 7.15 -11.89
C TYR A 78 -4.05 7.69 -12.16
N PHE A 79 -4.30 8.93 -11.73
CA PHE A 79 -5.55 9.60 -12.05
C PHE A 79 -5.25 10.68 -13.08
N GLY A 80 -5.93 10.62 -14.13
CA GLY A 80 -5.73 11.55 -14.94
C GLY A 80 -6.30 12.49 -15.47
N GLY A 81 -6.07 12.60 -15.31
CA GLY A 81 -6.19 13.13 -15.92
C GLY A 81 -6.23 13.03 -17.34
N THR A 82 -6.16 12.96 -17.56
CA THR A 82 -6.14 12.84 -18.29
C THR A 82 -6.00 12.04 -18.91
N LYS A 83 -5.69 12.13 -19.04
CA LYS A 83 -5.43 11.40 -19.33
C LYS A 83 -5.73 10.37 -19.58
N LEU A 84 -5.99 10.56 -19.69
CA LEU A 84 -6.36 9.62 -19.78
C LEU A 84 -6.95 9.21 -20.02
N GLY A 85 -7.20 9.85 -20.04
CA GLY A 85 -7.86 9.52 -20.26
C GLY A 85 -8.17 9.30 -20.65
N LYS A 86 -8.32 9.64 -20.78
CA LYS A 86 -8.80 9.26 -21.05
C LYS A 86 -8.97 8.92 -21.17
#